data_70df5c7efa5f8e760e950e8543dd9b99
#
_entry.id   70df5c7efa5f8e760e950e8543dd9b99
#
_cell.length_a   1.000
_cell.length_b   1.000
_cell.length_c   1.000
_cell.angle_alpha   90.00
_cell.angle_beta   90.00
_cell.angle_gamma   90.00
#
_symmetry.space_group_name_H-M   'P 1'
#
loop_
_entity.id
_entity.type
_entity.pdbx_description
1 polymer ?
#
loop_
_entity_poly.entity_id
_entity_poly.type
_entity_poly.pdbx_seq_one_letter_code
_entity_poly.pdbx_strand_id
1 'polypeptide(L)'
;MEFDKRQVIFILSKRTFISNVFVLFALIFILILPQGVFAHATLEMAEPAPDSELTESPKEIVLTFDERLEDELYSIKVFNENGERIVNAKPEMSKDQTSIKQSLPDLPDGNYVISYNVISADGHPIRSAYVISIGEETVFQRDVNQQVLETQKSSASATAIRSLVRMLFYMALILTTGWIVWGTIYSLKEEMKPTFRRMTFQLQTALFITTVGVASVQLLELLDRRTLTEVGSILTGTTVGISLVASVLLSLLGFFILLRFKWIDLVWVFLILSAKTFNGHAAAFESEIRSMSLELAFIHLLSAAVWAGGLLYILTYWKKQKEHIRQFLPFFSQSALISIIMLILTGTTYTVIFVPQLDYLLHSLWGQLLITKLALVIMVFAIGAILRYTMKKKKESSISWLMKFDFSLMLVILGIVGVMTYMNPLPENEPLEWKNEDQNIEFTTSISPKTPGYNHFKVTANSLEEGLEIKRVELFLIFRDNLEIEPIQVPFSEIQQSKNAQFKINGSYLPIEGNWTVELRILDSEDNEKVYHKDFIVY
;
A
#
# COMPACT_ATOMS: atom_id res chain seq x y z
N MET A 1 33.29 -9.63 -49.20
CA MET A 1 32.52 -8.81 -48.23
C MET A 1 32.36 -9.67 -46.97
N GLU A 2 33.39 -9.72 -46.16
CA GLU A 2 33.44 -10.50 -44.92
C GLU A 2 32.77 -9.67 -43.84
N PHE A 3 31.54 -10.04 -43.51
CA PHE A 3 30.86 -9.48 -42.33
C PHE A 3 31.60 -9.91 -41.05
N ASP A 4 32.17 -8.97 -40.33
CA ASP A 4 32.91 -9.19 -39.10
C ASP A 4 32.06 -9.98 -38.09
N LYS A 5 32.33 -11.27 -37.91
CA LYS A 5 31.68 -12.17 -36.95
C LYS A 5 31.61 -11.57 -35.55
N ARG A 6 32.52 -10.67 -35.19
CA ARG A 6 32.52 -9.95 -33.90
C ARG A 6 31.39 -8.94 -33.79
N GLN A 7 30.98 -8.28 -34.89
CA GLN A 7 29.82 -7.35 -34.88
C GLN A 7 28.50 -8.10 -34.75
N VAL A 8 28.35 -9.25 -35.40
CA VAL A 8 27.11 -10.07 -35.32
C VAL A 8 26.94 -10.67 -33.93
N ILE A 9 28.01 -11.23 -33.33
CA ILE A 9 27.99 -11.75 -31.94
C ILE A 9 27.68 -10.61 -30.94
N PHE A 10 28.13 -9.39 -31.22
CA PHE A 10 27.90 -8.23 -30.38
C PHE A 10 26.45 -7.74 -30.44
N ILE A 11 25.82 -7.74 -31.61
CA ILE A 11 24.40 -7.36 -31.79
C ILE A 11 23.48 -8.42 -31.16
N LEU A 12 23.80 -9.71 -31.32
CA LEU A 12 23.10 -10.83 -30.70
C LEU A 12 23.21 -10.77 -29.17
N SER A 13 24.39 -10.49 -28.61
CA SER A 13 24.60 -10.33 -27.15
C SER A 13 23.86 -9.12 -26.56
N LYS A 14 23.68 -8.04 -27.31
CA LYS A 14 22.87 -6.88 -26.87
C LYS A 14 21.36 -7.18 -26.89
N ARG A 15 20.89 -7.85 -27.96
CA ARG A 15 19.47 -8.25 -28.08
C ARG A 15 19.11 -9.27 -27.00
N THR A 16 19.94 -10.28 -26.78
CA THR A 16 19.68 -11.29 -25.74
C THR A 16 19.70 -10.69 -24.32
N PHE A 17 20.60 -9.74 -24.02
CA PHE A 17 20.62 -9.09 -22.70
C PHE A 17 19.35 -8.27 -22.47
N ILE A 18 18.94 -7.42 -23.42
CA ILE A 18 17.72 -6.61 -23.30
C ILE A 18 16.49 -7.52 -23.23
N SER A 19 16.44 -8.58 -24.05
CA SER A 19 15.37 -9.57 -24.02
C SER A 19 15.29 -10.29 -22.67
N ASN A 20 16.43 -10.73 -22.11
CA ASN A 20 16.45 -11.42 -20.82
C ASN A 20 16.07 -10.49 -19.65
N VAL A 21 16.48 -9.22 -19.68
CA VAL A 21 16.05 -8.21 -18.70
C VAL A 21 14.56 -7.95 -18.84
N PHE A 22 14.05 -7.84 -20.06
CA PHE A 22 12.62 -7.63 -20.30
C PHE A 22 11.79 -8.86 -19.89
N VAL A 23 12.26 -10.07 -20.19
CA VAL A 23 11.60 -11.33 -19.77
C VAL A 23 11.62 -11.48 -18.25
N LEU A 24 12.76 -11.21 -17.59
CA LEU A 24 12.84 -11.23 -16.13
C LEU A 24 11.90 -10.19 -15.52
N PHE A 25 11.84 -8.99 -16.10
CA PHE A 25 10.97 -7.92 -15.68
C PHE A 25 9.48 -8.26 -15.87
N ALA A 26 9.13 -8.85 -17.02
CA ALA A 26 7.78 -9.31 -17.32
C ALA A 26 7.36 -10.48 -16.40
N LEU A 27 8.27 -11.43 -16.13
CA LEU A 27 8.03 -12.53 -15.20
C LEU A 27 7.80 -12.03 -13.77
N ILE A 28 8.62 -11.11 -13.28
CA ILE A 28 8.46 -10.50 -11.97
C ILE A 28 7.17 -9.68 -11.92
N PHE A 29 6.85 -8.93 -12.97
CA PHE A 29 5.60 -8.17 -13.06
C PHE A 29 4.36 -9.08 -13.03
N ILE A 30 4.40 -10.22 -13.73
CA ILE A 30 3.31 -11.22 -13.71
C ILE A 30 3.17 -11.88 -12.33
N LEU A 31 4.29 -12.13 -11.63
CA LEU A 31 4.29 -12.73 -10.28
C LEU A 31 3.85 -11.75 -9.18
N ILE A 32 3.94 -10.43 -9.43
CA ILE A 32 3.63 -9.36 -8.47
C ILE A 32 2.29 -8.69 -8.79
N LEU A 33 1.50 -9.18 -9.77
CA LEU A 33 0.17 -8.63 -10.03
C LEU A 33 -0.67 -8.73 -8.73
N PRO A 34 -0.96 -7.61 -8.05
CA PRO A 34 -1.72 -7.65 -6.81
C PRO A 34 -3.15 -8.07 -7.12
N GLN A 35 -3.66 -9.03 -6.42
CA GLN A 35 -5.09 -9.22 -6.27
C GLN A 35 -5.54 -8.09 -5.34
N GLY A 36 -6.39 -7.22 -5.84
CA GLY A 36 -7.01 -6.05 -5.24
C GLY A 36 -6.68 -5.71 -3.78
N VAL A 37 -5.49 -5.17 -3.53
CA VAL A 37 -5.06 -4.72 -2.20
C VAL A 37 -5.31 -3.22 -2.12
N PHE A 38 -6.04 -2.78 -1.10
CA PHE A 38 -6.31 -1.37 -0.81
C PHE A 38 -5.36 -0.91 0.30
N ALA A 39 -4.53 0.08 0.01
CA ALA A 39 -3.77 0.82 1.01
C ALA A 39 -4.53 2.13 1.28
N HIS A 40 -5.33 2.18 2.34
CA HIS A 40 -6.07 3.39 2.71
C HIS A 40 -6.12 3.48 4.22
N ALA A 41 -6.19 4.71 4.77
CA ALA A 41 -6.54 4.90 6.15
C ALA A 41 -7.81 4.10 6.47
N THR A 42 -7.78 3.36 7.55
CA THR A 42 -8.91 2.57 8.02
C THR A 42 -9.62 3.29 9.15
N LEU A 43 -10.92 3.12 9.24
CA LEU A 43 -11.69 3.59 10.39
C LEU A 43 -11.35 2.69 11.58
N GLU A 44 -10.62 3.24 12.55
CA GLU A 44 -10.21 2.53 13.76
C GLU A 44 -11.32 2.53 14.81
N MET A 45 -12.01 3.67 14.98
CA MET A 45 -13.08 3.84 15.96
C MET A 45 -14.20 4.71 15.41
N ALA A 46 -15.43 4.33 15.69
CA ALA A 46 -16.61 5.15 15.46
C ALA A 46 -17.46 5.23 16.73
N GLU A 47 -17.86 6.42 17.10
CA GLU A 47 -18.81 6.68 18.19
C GLU A 47 -19.98 7.51 17.64
N PRO A 48 -21.22 6.97 17.64
CA PRO A 48 -21.61 5.60 17.99
C PRO A 48 -21.01 4.55 17.07
N ALA A 49 -20.81 3.34 17.62
CA ALA A 49 -20.28 2.21 16.86
C ALA A 49 -21.22 1.80 15.71
N PRO A 50 -20.70 1.27 14.60
CA PRO A 50 -21.53 0.70 13.55
C PRO A 50 -22.53 -0.31 14.09
N ASP A 51 -23.74 -0.26 13.56
CA ASP A 51 -24.89 -1.11 13.91
C ASP A 51 -25.26 -1.13 15.41
N SER A 52 -24.90 -0.05 16.13
CA SER A 52 -25.28 0.11 17.54
C SER A 52 -26.77 0.45 17.69
N GLU A 53 -27.39 -0.15 18.72
CA GLU A 53 -28.73 0.18 19.18
C GLU A 53 -28.61 1.10 20.40
N LEU A 54 -29.11 2.33 20.27
CA LEU A 54 -29.02 3.39 21.28
C LEU A 54 -30.38 3.60 21.92
N THR A 55 -30.40 3.74 23.21
CA THR A 55 -31.64 4.10 23.96
C THR A 55 -31.92 5.59 23.95
N GLU A 56 -30.90 6.42 23.69
CA GLU A 56 -30.98 7.87 23.61
C GLU A 56 -30.26 8.40 22.37
N SER A 57 -30.72 9.56 21.87
CA SER A 57 -30.09 10.23 20.73
C SER A 57 -28.63 10.60 21.04
N PRO A 58 -27.67 10.19 20.22
CA PRO A 58 -26.28 10.61 20.39
C PRO A 58 -26.15 12.09 20.04
N LYS A 59 -25.34 12.82 20.82
CA LYS A 59 -25.10 14.25 20.59
C LYS A 59 -24.12 14.54 19.47
N GLU A 60 -23.31 13.60 19.15
CA GLU A 60 -22.23 13.72 18.16
C GLU A 60 -21.84 12.37 17.57
N ILE A 61 -21.23 12.42 16.39
CA ILE A 61 -20.53 11.31 15.75
C ILE A 61 -19.06 11.65 15.76
N VAL A 62 -18.23 10.73 16.24
CA VAL A 62 -16.77 10.82 16.17
C VAL A 62 -16.23 9.64 15.36
N LEU A 63 -15.44 9.92 14.34
CA LEU A 63 -14.78 8.90 13.52
C LEU A 63 -13.28 9.09 13.65
N THR A 64 -12.56 8.08 14.13
CA THR A 64 -11.11 8.07 14.30
C THR A 64 -10.49 7.10 13.32
N PHE A 65 -9.40 7.51 12.69
CA PHE A 65 -8.68 6.78 11.65
C PHE A 65 -7.26 6.48 12.10
N ASP A 66 -6.69 5.39 11.61
CA ASP A 66 -5.32 4.93 11.88
C ASP A 66 -4.25 5.81 11.20
N GLU A 67 -4.63 6.67 10.26
CA GLU A 67 -3.75 7.61 9.58
C GLU A 67 -4.31 9.03 9.60
N ARG A 68 -3.42 10.00 9.39
CA ARG A 68 -3.78 11.40 9.26
C ARG A 68 -4.61 11.66 8.01
N LEU A 69 -5.60 12.52 8.14
CA LEU A 69 -6.49 12.96 7.06
C LEU A 69 -6.03 14.30 6.48
N GLU A 70 -6.43 14.59 5.24
CA GLU A 70 -6.30 15.91 4.63
C GLU A 70 -7.40 16.86 5.14
N ASP A 71 -7.03 18.12 5.41
CA ASP A 71 -7.93 19.15 5.96
C ASP A 71 -8.90 19.75 4.92
N GLU A 72 -9.12 19.04 3.82
CA GLU A 72 -10.07 19.44 2.78
C GLU A 72 -10.94 18.26 2.35
N LEU A 73 -12.21 18.58 2.06
CA LEU A 73 -13.21 17.66 1.50
C LEU A 73 -13.54 16.43 2.38
N TYR A 74 -13.50 16.60 3.69
CA TYR A 74 -14.08 15.62 4.59
C TYR A 74 -15.54 15.94 4.89
N SER A 75 -16.38 14.92 5.06
CA SER A 75 -17.80 15.07 5.36
C SER A 75 -18.34 13.87 6.12
N ILE A 76 -19.27 14.13 7.03
CA ILE A 76 -20.18 13.17 7.63
C ILE A 76 -21.59 13.59 7.23
N LYS A 77 -22.37 12.68 6.67
CA LYS A 77 -23.76 12.88 6.28
C LYS A 77 -24.61 11.88 7.04
N VAL A 78 -25.70 12.36 7.63
CA VAL A 78 -26.65 11.53 8.35
C VAL A 78 -27.99 11.58 7.63
N PHE A 79 -28.53 10.40 7.32
CA PHE A 79 -29.78 10.24 6.61
C PHE A 79 -30.77 9.46 7.50
N ASN A 80 -32.05 9.84 7.45
CA ASN A 80 -33.13 9.10 8.06
C ASN A 80 -33.60 7.93 7.18
N GLU A 81 -34.60 7.18 7.63
CA GLU A 81 -35.19 6.04 6.91
C GLU A 81 -35.77 6.42 5.54
N ASN A 82 -36.20 7.67 5.36
CA ASN A 82 -36.72 8.18 4.10
C ASN A 82 -35.61 8.62 3.12
N GLY A 83 -34.34 8.50 3.51
CA GLY A 83 -33.20 8.97 2.71
C GLY A 83 -33.01 10.49 2.77
N GLU A 84 -33.68 11.19 3.68
CA GLU A 84 -33.53 12.64 3.84
C GLU A 84 -32.30 12.94 4.69
N ARG A 85 -31.49 13.88 4.24
CA ARG A 85 -30.30 14.33 4.96
C ARG A 85 -30.67 15.23 6.14
N ILE A 86 -30.28 14.82 7.34
CA ILE A 86 -30.64 15.52 8.59
C ILE A 86 -29.63 16.61 8.96
N VAL A 87 -28.33 16.35 8.73
CA VAL A 87 -27.24 17.25 9.11
C VAL A 87 -26.59 17.87 7.88
N ASN A 88 -26.51 19.20 7.87
CA ASN A 88 -25.89 19.98 6.78
C ASN A 88 -24.60 20.70 7.21
N ALA A 89 -24.22 20.66 8.49
CA ALA A 89 -23.01 21.29 8.98
C ALA A 89 -21.75 20.55 8.52
N LYS A 90 -20.63 21.28 8.37
CA LYS A 90 -19.32 20.67 8.14
C LYS A 90 -18.83 20.05 9.45
N PRO A 91 -18.29 18.82 9.46
CA PRO A 91 -17.66 18.23 10.64
C PRO A 91 -16.44 19.06 11.08
N GLU A 92 -16.06 18.93 12.33
CA GLU A 92 -14.83 19.48 12.89
C GLU A 92 -13.73 18.44 12.83
N MET A 93 -12.52 18.83 12.39
CA MET A 93 -11.34 17.96 12.39
C MET A 93 -10.51 18.19 13.64
N SER A 94 -9.97 17.13 14.21
CA SER A 94 -9.04 17.17 15.33
C SER A 94 -7.73 17.86 14.94
N LYS A 95 -6.98 18.36 15.91
CA LYS A 95 -5.70 19.08 15.67
C LYS A 95 -4.61 18.18 15.08
N ASP A 96 -4.62 16.92 15.43
CA ASP A 96 -3.71 15.87 14.89
C ASP A 96 -4.18 15.35 13.53
N GLN A 97 -5.39 15.73 13.09
CA GLN A 97 -5.99 15.33 11.82
C GLN A 97 -6.25 13.83 11.69
N THR A 98 -6.41 13.11 12.80
CA THR A 98 -6.74 11.68 12.80
C THR A 98 -8.22 11.41 13.05
N SER A 99 -8.99 12.40 13.52
CA SER A 99 -10.42 12.22 13.75
C SER A 99 -11.27 13.38 13.22
N ILE A 100 -12.52 13.07 12.87
CA ILE A 100 -13.55 14.02 12.48
C ILE A 100 -14.78 13.86 13.37
N LYS A 101 -15.37 14.97 13.77
CA LYS A 101 -16.49 15.05 14.70
C LYS A 101 -17.65 15.82 14.08
N GLN A 102 -18.86 15.28 14.16
CA GLN A 102 -20.09 15.89 13.69
C GLN A 102 -21.09 16.00 14.85
N SER A 103 -21.46 17.23 15.23
CA SER A 103 -22.54 17.45 16.17
C SER A 103 -23.88 17.09 15.55
N LEU A 104 -24.76 16.46 16.32
CA LEU A 104 -26.08 16.03 15.91
C LEU A 104 -27.16 16.84 16.64
N PRO A 105 -28.32 17.14 15.99
CA PRO A 105 -29.52 17.52 16.69
C PRO A 105 -30.09 16.31 17.44
N ASP A 106 -31.08 16.55 18.32
CA ASP A 106 -31.84 15.46 18.92
C ASP A 106 -32.57 14.68 17.82
N LEU A 107 -32.24 13.41 17.70
CA LEU A 107 -32.78 12.51 16.69
C LEU A 107 -33.95 11.71 17.29
N PRO A 108 -35.13 11.64 16.63
CA PRO A 108 -36.22 10.75 17.02
C PRO A 108 -35.80 9.26 16.98
N ASP A 109 -36.61 8.41 17.58
CA ASP A 109 -36.48 6.97 17.43
C ASP A 109 -36.58 6.57 15.96
N GLY A 110 -35.68 5.70 15.50
CA GLY A 110 -35.60 5.28 14.11
C GLY A 110 -34.18 4.83 13.68
N ASN A 111 -34.05 4.49 12.42
CA ASN A 111 -32.80 4.04 11.83
C ASN A 111 -32.12 5.19 11.07
N TYR A 112 -30.80 5.31 11.25
CA TYR A 112 -30.01 6.37 10.65
C TYR A 112 -28.80 5.82 9.92
N VAL A 113 -28.60 6.26 8.68
CA VAL A 113 -27.40 5.94 7.88
C VAL A 113 -26.38 7.06 8.05
N ILE A 114 -25.21 6.72 8.56
CA ILE A 114 -24.08 7.61 8.70
C ILE A 114 -23.12 7.32 7.53
N SER A 115 -23.02 8.26 6.60
CA SER A 115 -22.12 8.16 5.45
C SER A 115 -20.98 9.16 5.60
N TYR A 116 -19.75 8.69 5.48
CA TYR A 116 -18.59 9.56 5.56
C TYR A 116 -17.71 9.48 4.30
N ASN A 117 -17.02 10.57 4.04
CA ASN A 117 -16.05 10.69 2.97
C ASN A 117 -14.89 11.55 3.47
N VAL A 118 -13.69 11.00 3.45
CA VAL A 118 -12.46 11.66 3.86
C VAL A 118 -11.37 11.39 2.83
N ILE A 119 -10.27 12.14 2.89
CA ILE A 119 -9.06 11.88 2.10
C ILE A 119 -7.94 11.64 3.09
N SER A 120 -7.28 10.49 2.98
CA SER A 120 -6.05 10.21 3.71
C SER A 120 -4.93 11.16 3.27
N ALA A 121 -3.99 11.44 4.15
CA ALA A 121 -2.86 12.33 3.84
C ALA A 121 -1.88 11.75 2.81
N ASP A 122 -2.02 10.50 2.41
CA ASP A 122 -1.33 9.90 1.26
C ASP A 122 -2.09 10.13 -0.06
N GLY A 123 -3.28 10.76 -0.02
CA GLY A 123 -4.08 11.20 -1.17
C GLY A 123 -5.16 10.22 -1.62
N HIS A 124 -5.50 9.23 -0.82
CA HIS A 124 -6.54 8.26 -1.15
C HIS A 124 -7.91 8.66 -0.56
N PRO A 125 -8.99 8.68 -1.37
CA PRO A 125 -10.33 8.92 -0.88
C PRO A 125 -10.89 7.67 -0.19
N ILE A 126 -11.41 7.85 1.03
CA ILE A 126 -12.08 6.83 1.82
C ILE A 126 -13.55 7.19 1.90
N ARG A 127 -14.41 6.28 1.50
CA ARG A 127 -15.87 6.45 1.52
C ARG A 127 -16.51 5.20 2.07
N SER A 128 -17.32 5.36 3.09
CA SER A 128 -18.10 4.25 3.64
C SER A 128 -19.36 4.78 4.30
N ALA A 129 -20.21 3.86 4.71
CA ALA A 129 -21.39 4.17 5.48
C ALA A 129 -21.67 3.02 6.46
N TYR A 130 -22.30 3.39 7.59
CA TYR A 130 -22.80 2.44 8.57
C TYR A 130 -24.14 2.93 9.13
N VAL A 131 -24.79 2.10 9.92
CA VAL A 131 -26.10 2.37 10.45
C VAL A 131 -26.07 2.40 11.96
N ILE A 132 -26.92 3.23 12.56
CA ILE A 132 -27.27 3.19 13.98
C ILE A 132 -28.79 3.17 14.13
N SER A 133 -29.29 2.57 15.22
CA SER A 133 -30.69 2.57 15.58
C SER A 133 -30.89 3.29 16.91
N ILE A 134 -31.96 4.08 17.04
CA ILE A 134 -32.33 4.78 18.27
C ILE A 134 -33.73 4.33 18.68
N GLY A 135 -33.93 3.95 19.97
CA GLY A 135 -35.19 3.47 20.52
C GLY A 135 -35.39 1.96 20.45
N GLU A 136 -36.41 1.46 21.17
CA GLU A 136 -36.83 0.06 21.19
C GLU A 136 -37.68 -0.26 19.95
N GLU A 137 -37.45 -1.39 19.31
CA GLU A 137 -38.18 -1.92 18.14
C GLU A 137 -37.85 -1.34 16.74
N THR A 138 -36.61 -1.43 16.28
CA THR A 138 -36.36 -1.26 14.86
C THR A 138 -35.68 -2.51 14.25
N VAL A 139 -36.52 -3.35 13.61
CA VAL A 139 -36.01 -4.50 12.81
C VAL A 139 -35.45 -3.97 11.50
N PHE A 140 -34.13 -3.94 11.40
CA PHE A 140 -33.45 -3.48 10.19
C PHE A 140 -33.57 -4.47 9.02
N GLN A 141 -34.19 -4.06 7.90
CA GLN A 141 -34.13 -4.78 6.65
C GLN A 141 -32.84 -4.40 5.88
N ARG A 142 -31.99 -5.37 5.70
CA ARG A 142 -30.53 -5.40 5.49
C ARG A 142 -30.04 -5.13 4.05
N ASP A 143 -30.79 -4.51 3.16
CA ASP A 143 -30.41 -4.42 1.73
C ASP A 143 -29.43 -3.27 1.37
N VAL A 144 -29.20 -2.29 2.28
CA VAL A 144 -28.40 -1.11 1.97
C VAL A 144 -26.89 -1.37 2.05
N ASN A 145 -26.45 -2.26 2.94
CA ASN A 145 -25.00 -2.50 3.17
C ASN A 145 -24.30 -3.29 2.04
N GLN A 146 -25.00 -4.15 1.30
CA GLN A 146 -24.37 -4.89 0.21
C GLN A 146 -24.03 -4.02 -1.01
N GLN A 147 -24.81 -3.01 -1.32
CA GLN A 147 -24.55 -2.12 -2.45
C GLN A 147 -23.35 -1.17 -2.22
N VAL A 148 -23.05 -0.81 -0.96
CA VAL A 148 -21.93 0.07 -0.63
C VAL A 148 -20.59 -0.69 -0.66
N LEU A 149 -20.57 -1.94 -0.21
CA LEU A 149 -19.39 -2.81 -0.22
C LEU A 149 -19.00 -3.30 -1.63
N GLU A 150 -19.98 -3.51 -2.52
CA GLU A 150 -19.69 -3.93 -3.90
C GLU A 150 -19.09 -2.83 -4.80
N THR A 151 -19.29 -1.56 -4.45
CA THR A 151 -18.76 -0.42 -5.23
C THR A 151 -17.26 -0.18 -5.02
N GLN A 152 -16.60 -0.82 -4.07
CA GLN A 152 -15.17 -0.63 -3.77
C GLN A 152 -14.23 -1.61 -4.49
N LYS A 153 -14.73 -2.65 -5.17
CA LYS A 153 -13.86 -3.55 -5.95
C LYS A 153 -13.34 -2.87 -7.21
N SER A 154 -12.16 -2.24 -7.10
CA SER A 154 -11.44 -1.82 -8.31
C SER A 154 -11.09 -3.07 -9.13
N SER A 155 -11.27 -3.00 -10.46
CA SER A 155 -10.91 -4.14 -11.32
C SER A 155 -9.40 -4.41 -11.20
N ALA A 156 -8.99 -5.69 -11.18
CA ALA A 156 -7.58 -6.09 -11.15
C ALA A 156 -6.73 -5.41 -12.26
N SER A 157 -7.36 -5.11 -13.40
CA SER A 157 -6.72 -4.38 -14.50
C SER A 157 -6.40 -2.92 -14.14
N ALA A 158 -7.28 -2.23 -13.42
CA ALA A 158 -7.05 -0.85 -12.98
C ALA A 158 -5.89 -0.78 -11.98
N THR A 159 -5.85 -1.69 -11.00
CA THR A 159 -4.75 -1.80 -10.02
C THR A 159 -3.41 -2.09 -10.70
N ALA A 160 -3.38 -2.99 -11.69
CA ALA A 160 -2.17 -3.28 -12.46
C ALA A 160 -1.65 -2.06 -13.24
N ILE A 161 -2.55 -1.28 -13.87
CA ILE A 161 -2.18 -0.05 -14.59
C ILE A 161 -1.60 0.99 -13.61
N ARG A 162 -2.22 1.18 -12.45
CA ARG A 162 -1.74 2.10 -11.40
C ARG A 162 -0.34 1.74 -10.92
N SER A 163 -0.11 0.48 -10.60
CA SER A 163 1.19 -0.05 -10.18
C SER A 163 2.25 0.14 -11.27
N LEU A 164 1.91 -0.11 -12.54
CA LEU A 164 2.82 0.08 -13.67
C LEU A 164 3.21 1.55 -13.84
N VAL A 165 2.26 2.47 -13.79
CA VAL A 165 2.52 3.91 -13.94
C VAL A 165 3.42 4.42 -12.81
N ARG A 166 3.16 4.02 -11.56
CA ARG A 166 4.01 4.36 -10.40
C ARG A 166 5.41 3.77 -10.52
N MET A 167 5.54 2.52 -10.93
CA MET A 167 6.82 1.87 -11.17
C MET A 167 7.66 2.63 -12.20
N LEU A 168 7.08 3.00 -13.33
CA LEU A 168 7.75 3.79 -14.38
C LEU A 168 8.13 5.18 -13.88
N PHE A 169 7.28 5.81 -13.06
CA PHE A 169 7.57 7.09 -12.44
C PHE A 169 8.77 7.02 -11.49
N TYR A 170 8.82 6.05 -10.56
CA TYR A 170 9.95 5.91 -9.65
C TYR A 170 11.25 5.62 -10.40
N MET A 171 11.21 4.79 -11.44
CA MET A 171 12.37 4.55 -12.29
C MET A 171 12.86 5.84 -12.95
N ALA A 172 11.94 6.60 -13.57
CA ALA A 172 12.28 7.85 -14.23
C ALA A 172 12.81 8.88 -13.22
N LEU A 173 12.16 9.04 -12.07
CA LEU A 173 12.57 9.98 -11.02
C LEU A 173 13.99 9.68 -10.52
N ILE A 174 14.24 8.44 -10.10
CA ILE A 174 15.51 8.03 -9.50
C ILE A 174 16.65 8.09 -10.53
N LEU A 175 16.41 7.61 -11.75
CA LEU A 175 17.44 7.64 -12.80
C LEU A 175 17.73 9.07 -13.27
N THR A 176 16.72 9.93 -13.41
CA THR A 176 16.93 11.33 -13.84
C THR A 176 17.68 12.11 -12.78
N THR A 177 17.21 12.08 -11.53
CA THR A 177 17.84 12.83 -10.43
C THR A 177 19.26 12.36 -10.18
N GLY A 178 19.50 11.03 -10.14
CA GLY A 178 20.83 10.47 -9.97
C GLY A 178 21.78 10.77 -11.15
N TRP A 179 21.27 10.75 -12.40
CA TRP A 179 22.02 11.16 -13.58
C TRP A 179 22.49 12.61 -13.50
N ILE A 180 21.60 13.52 -13.12
CA ILE A 180 21.91 14.96 -12.92
C ILE A 180 22.92 15.15 -11.80
N VAL A 181 22.74 14.49 -10.64
CA VAL A 181 23.69 14.57 -9.52
C VAL A 181 25.10 14.20 -9.97
N TRP A 182 25.28 13.10 -10.68
CA TRP A 182 26.62 12.67 -11.12
C TRP A 182 27.22 13.57 -12.17
N GLY A 183 26.43 14.09 -13.11
CA GLY A 183 26.91 15.06 -14.10
C GLY A 183 27.30 16.41 -13.50
N THR A 184 26.75 16.73 -12.32
CA THR A 184 27.05 17.98 -11.62
C THR A 184 28.27 17.84 -10.72
N ILE A 185 28.40 16.73 -9.98
CA ILE A 185 29.47 16.49 -9.00
C ILE A 185 30.76 16.04 -9.70
N TYR A 186 30.67 15.17 -10.70
CA TYR A 186 31.83 14.63 -11.38
C TYR A 186 32.07 15.31 -12.72
N SER A 187 33.31 15.80 -12.95
CA SER A 187 33.64 16.58 -14.14
C SER A 187 33.50 15.79 -15.43
N LEU A 188 32.66 16.25 -16.35
CA LEU A 188 32.46 15.69 -17.67
C LEU A 188 33.56 16.17 -18.64
N LYS A 189 34.18 15.25 -19.37
CA LYS A 189 35.04 15.61 -20.51
C LYS A 189 34.19 16.19 -21.64
N GLU A 190 34.76 17.06 -22.47
CA GLU A 190 34.04 17.71 -23.58
C GLU A 190 33.35 16.70 -24.51
N GLU A 191 34.02 15.58 -24.82
CA GLU A 191 33.50 14.49 -25.67
C GLU A 191 32.29 13.78 -25.07
N MET A 192 32.05 13.88 -23.77
CA MET A 192 30.93 13.25 -23.05
C MET A 192 29.68 14.12 -23.04
N LYS A 193 29.84 15.46 -23.13
CA LYS A 193 28.75 16.44 -23.01
C LYS A 193 27.58 16.20 -23.98
N PRO A 194 27.80 15.90 -25.28
CA PRO A 194 26.68 15.64 -26.20
C PRO A 194 25.84 14.42 -25.78
N THR A 195 26.51 13.33 -25.37
CA THR A 195 25.82 12.13 -24.88
C THR A 195 25.08 12.41 -23.58
N PHE A 196 25.69 13.19 -22.67
CA PHE A 196 25.09 13.59 -21.41
C PHE A 196 23.81 14.41 -21.63
N ARG A 197 23.86 15.43 -22.48
CA ARG A 197 22.70 16.27 -22.84
C ARG A 197 21.55 15.44 -23.45
N ARG A 198 21.88 14.57 -24.41
CA ARG A 198 20.88 13.69 -25.03
C ARG A 198 20.21 12.77 -24.03
N MET A 199 20.99 12.14 -23.15
CA MET A 199 20.46 11.25 -22.12
C MET A 199 19.61 12.03 -21.10
N THR A 200 20.07 13.22 -20.68
CA THR A 200 19.29 14.11 -19.81
C THR A 200 17.94 14.42 -20.42
N PHE A 201 17.89 14.78 -21.71
CA PHE A 201 16.64 15.08 -22.38
C PHE A 201 15.71 13.86 -22.43
N GLN A 202 16.24 12.66 -22.73
CA GLN A 202 15.45 11.42 -22.76
C GLN A 202 14.90 11.05 -21.38
N LEU A 203 15.73 11.13 -20.34
CA LEU A 203 15.31 10.86 -18.97
C LEU A 203 14.28 11.89 -18.46
N GLN A 204 14.50 13.18 -18.79
CA GLN A 204 13.57 14.25 -18.44
C GLN A 204 12.22 14.09 -19.14
N THR A 205 12.22 13.64 -20.40
CA THR A 205 10.98 13.33 -21.15
C THR A 205 10.24 12.16 -20.48
N ALA A 206 10.96 11.09 -20.10
CA ALA A 206 10.37 9.97 -19.40
C ALA A 206 9.80 10.40 -18.03
N LEU A 207 10.54 11.23 -17.28
CA LEU A 207 10.10 11.75 -16.00
C LEU A 207 8.82 12.60 -16.16
N PHE A 208 8.78 13.50 -17.12
CA PHE A 208 7.60 14.36 -17.37
C PHE A 208 6.37 13.51 -17.71
N ILE A 209 6.50 12.60 -18.69
CA ILE A 209 5.39 11.73 -19.10
C ILE A 209 4.87 10.89 -17.93
N THR A 210 5.76 10.29 -17.15
CA THR A 210 5.37 9.43 -16.02
C THR A 210 4.82 10.23 -14.85
N THR A 211 5.31 11.46 -14.62
CA THR A 211 4.77 12.37 -13.60
C THR A 211 3.34 12.79 -13.96
N VAL A 212 3.09 13.17 -15.23
CA VAL A 212 1.74 13.47 -15.72
C VAL A 212 0.86 12.23 -15.60
N GLY A 213 1.39 11.04 -15.94
CA GLY A 213 0.66 9.77 -15.79
C GLY A 213 0.21 9.50 -14.35
N VAL A 214 1.11 9.62 -13.37
CA VAL A 214 0.75 9.46 -11.94
C VAL A 214 -0.26 10.51 -11.50
N ALA A 215 -0.05 11.79 -11.88
CA ALA A 215 -0.97 12.86 -11.55
C ALA A 215 -2.36 12.63 -12.15
N SER A 216 -2.44 12.13 -13.39
CA SER A 216 -3.71 11.81 -14.05
C SER A 216 -4.44 10.67 -13.38
N VAL A 217 -3.73 9.58 -13.01
CA VAL A 217 -4.31 8.44 -12.30
C VAL A 217 -4.87 8.88 -10.96
N GLN A 218 -4.09 9.63 -10.18
CA GLN A 218 -4.49 10.12 -8.87
C GLN A 218 -5.65 11.13 -8.96
N LEU A 219 -5.62 11.99 -9.98
CA LEU A 219 -6.71 12.93 -10.25
C LEU A 219 -8.01 12.21 -10.63
N LEU A 220 -7.95 11.16 -11.44
CA LEU A 220 -9.13 10.36 -11.81
C LEU A 220 -9.77 9.69 -10.59
N GLU A 221 -8.97 9.20 -9.64
CA GLU A 221 -9.46 8.65 -8.37
C GLU A 221 -10.18 9.71 -7.52
N LEU A 222 -9.66 10.93 -7.51
CA LEU A 222 -10.26 12.06 -6.80
C LEU A 222 -11.52 12.61 -7.50
N LEU A 223 -11.58 12.54 -8.84
CA LEU A 223 -12.69 13.03 -9.65
C LEU A 223 -13.96 12.17 -9.56
N ASP A 224 -13.84 10.90 -9.14
CA ASP A 224 -15.00 10.02 -9.08
C ASP A 224 -16.12 10.65 -8.22
N ARG A 225 -17.23 11.04 -8.91
CA ARG A 225 -18.41 11.70 -8.33
C ARG A 225 -18.19 13.11 -7.73
N ARG A 226 -17.16 13.87 -8.16
CA ARG A 226 -16.88 15.23 -7.70
C ARG A 226 -16.97 16.25 -8.82
N THR A 227 -17.24 17.51 -8.46
CA THR A 227 -17.27 18.64 -9.37
C THR A 227 -15.87 19.17 -9.68
N LEU A 228 -15.70 19.87 -10.81
CA LEU A 228 -14.42 20.50 -11.17
C LEU A 228 -13.94 21.53 -10.14
N THR A 229 -14.86 22.18 -9.43
CA THR A 229 -14.55 23.15 -8.36
C THR A 229 -13.93 22.46 -7.15
N GLU A 230 -14.48 21.31 -6.75
CA GLU A 230 -13.91 20.49 -5.66
C GLU A 230 -12.53 19.95 -6.01
N VAL A 231 -12.30 19.58 -7.27
CA VAL A 231 -10.97 19.17 -7.73
C VAL A 231 -9.98 20.33 -7.66
N GLY A 232 -10.42 21.54 -7.99
CA GLY A 232 -9.60 22.75 -7.85
C GLY A 232 -9.17 22.98 -6.39
N SER A 233 -10.07 22.83 -5.43
CA SER A 233 -9.74 22.97 -4.01
C SER A 233 -8.80 21.86 -3.52
N ILE A 234 -8.94 20.61 -3.98
CA ILE A 234 -7.99 19.53 -3.67
C ILE A 234 -6.58 19.90 -4.15
N LEU A 235 -6.44 20.31 -5.42
CA LEU A 235 -5.14 20.60 -6.02
C LEU A 235 -4.41 21.77 -5.35
N THR A 236 -5.14 22.73 -4.78
CA THR A 236 -4.56 23.94 -4.17
C THR A 236 -4.60 23.94 -2.65
N GLY A 237 -5.50 23.18 -2.02
CA GLY A 237 -5.73 23.17 -0.58
C GLY A 237 -5.10 21.98 0.15
N THR A 238 -4.81 20.85 -0.54
CA THR A 238 -4.23 19.67 0.10
C THR A 238 -2.72 19.57 -0.11
N THR A 239 -2.02 18.96 0.84
CA THR A 239 -0.58 18.68 0.73
C THR A 239 -0.27 17.84 -0.50
N VAL A 240 -1.10 16.82 -0.75
CA VAL A 240 -0.97 15.92 -1.91
C VAL A 240 -1.20 16.67 -3.22
N GLY A 241 -2.25 17.48 -3.30
CA GLY A 241 -2.55 18.27 -4.49
C GLY A 241 -1.44 19.25 -4.85
N ILE A 242 -0.95 20.02 -3.87
CA ILE A 242 0.18 20.94 -4.04
C ILE A 242 1.43 20.18 -4.49
N SER A 243 1.72 19.03 -3.88
CA SER A 243 2.85 18.17 -4.25
C SER A 243 2.76 17.66 -5.70
N LEU A 244 1.57 17.23 -6.14
CA LEU A 244 1.33 16.80 -7.53
C LEU A 244 1.57 17.94 -8.52
N VAL A 245 0.97 19.11 -8.26
CA VAL A 245 1.16 20.31 -9.10
C VAL A 245 2.62 20.70 -9.14
N ALA A 246 3.30 20.76 -8.00
CA ALA A 246 4.72 21.05 -7.91
C ALA A 246 5.57 20.04 -8.69
N SER A 247 5.28 18.74 -8.58
CA SER A 247 6.00 17.70 -9.32
C SER A 247 5.84 17.83 -10.84
N VAL A 248 4.62 18.13 -11.33
CA VAL A 248 4.37 18.36 -12.75
C VAL A 248 5.10 19.62 -13.24
N LEU A 249 4.99 20.73 -12.50
CA LEU A 249 5.66 21.97 -12.85
C LEU A 249 7.20 21.84 -12.82
N LEU A 250 7.78 21.21 -11.80
CA LEU A 250 9.22 20.97 -11.71
C LEU A 250 9.72 20.04 -12.82
N SER A 251 8.96 18.99 -13.17
CA SER A 251 9.30 18.12 -14.28
C SER A 251 9.25 18.84 -15.63
N LEU A 252 8.31 19.77 -15.83
CA LEU A 252 8.25 20.61 -17.02
C LEU A 252 9.38 21.63 -17.05
N LEU A 253 9.61 22.34 -15.93
CA LEU A 253 10.68 23.34 -15.81
C LEU A 253 12.08 22.75 -16.04
N GLY A 254 12.28 21.47 -15.71
CA GLY A 254 13.55 20.78 -15.94
C GLY A 254 14.05 20.87 -17.40
N PHE A 255 13.17 20.90 -18.40
CA PHE A 255 13.56 21.07 -19.80
C PHE A 255 14.23 22.40 -20.09
N PHE A 256 13.93 23.42 -19.32
CA PHE A 256 14.38 24.80 -19.56
C PHE A 256 15.56 25.21 -18.68
N ILE A 257 15.67 24.65 -17.46
CA ILE A 257 16.63 25.13 -16.47
C ILE A 257 17.84 24.21 -16.29
N LEU A 258 17.71 22.90 -16.53
CA LEU A 258 18.77 21.93 -16.34
C LEU A 258 19.97 22.17 -17.28
N LEU A 259 21.15 21.84 -16.81
CA LEU A 259 22.45 21.94 -17.49
C LEU A 259 22.90 23.38 -17.80
N ARG A 260 22.26 24.40 -17.22
CA ARG A 260 22.71 25.80 -17.32
C ARG A 260 23.74 26.13 -16.25
N PHE A 261 23.41 25.80 -14.99
CA PHE A 261 24.27 26.06 -13.83
C PHE A 261 24.21 24.88 -12.87
N LYS A 262 25.36 24.40 -12.40
CA LYS A 262 25.46 23.22 -11.51
C LYS A 262 24.63 23.35 -10.21
N TRP A 263 24.57 24.52 -9.63
CA TRP A 263 23.80 24.76 -8.42
C TRP A 263 22.28 24.71 -8.68
N ILE A 264 21.82 25.17 -9.85
CA ILE A 264 20.41 25.06 -10.27
C ILE A 264 20.03 23.58 -10.41
N ASP A 265 20.90 22.78 -11.01
CA ASP A 265 20.69 21.34 -11.17
C ASP A 265 20.50 20.66 -9.80
N LEU A 266 21.32 20.97 -8.80
CA LEU A 266 21.20 20.41 -7.45
C LEU A 266 19.95 20.93 -6.72
N VAL A 267 19.62 22.20 -6.85
CA VAL A 267 18.37 22.76 -6.29
C VAL A 267 17.15 22.10 -6.92
N TRP A 268 17.17 21.89 -8.24
CA TRP A 268 16.09 21.18 -8.91
C TRP A 268 15.94 19.75 -8.42
N VAL A 269 17.05 19.01 -8.27
CA VAL A 269 17.04 17.65 -7.68
C VAL A 269 16.45 17.68 -6.27
N PHE A 270 16.87 18.63 -5.44
CA PHE A 270 16.33 18.78 -4.09
C PHE A 270 14.81 19.01 -4.12
N LEU A 271 14.34 19.94 -4.93
CA LEU A 271 12.93 20.31 -5.01
C LEU A 271 12.05 19.16 -5.53
N ILE A 272 12.47 18.45 -6.60
CA ILE A 272 11.66 17.37 -7.17
C ILE A 272 11.59 16.14 -6.24
N LEU A 273 12.67 15.81 -5.52
CA LEU A 273 12.67 14.76 -4.52
C LEU A 273 11.84 15.16 -3.30
N SER A 274 11.95 16.41 -2.83
CA SER A 274 11.13 16.94 -1.73
C SER A 274 9.64 16.92 -2.09
N ALA A 275 9.27 17.39 -3.29
CA ALA A 275 7.89 17.33 -3.75
C ALA A 275 7.35 15.88 -3.69
N LYS A 276 8.16 14.87 -4.04
CA LYS A 276 7.75 13.47 -3.93
C LYS A 276 7.56 13.00 -2.49
N THR A 277 8.35 13.47 -1.53
CA THR A 277 8.21 13.04 -0.12
C THR A 277 6.90 13.50 0.50
N PHE A 278 6.33 14.63 0.05
CA PHE A 278 5.04 15.13 0.50
C PHE A 278 3.83 14.41 -0.13
N ASN A 279 4.06 13.44 -1.01
CA ASN A 279 3.02 12.63 -1.63
C ASN A 279 3.30 11.14 -1.36
N GLY A 280 2.66 10.57 -0.35
CA GLY A 280 2.77 9.18 0.04
C GLY A 280 2.77 9.00 1.56
N HIS A 281 2.90 7.76 2.02
CA HIS A 281 2.80 7.38 3.44
C HIS A 281 3.68 8.21 4.40
N ALA A 282 4.83 8.73 3.95
CA ALA A 282 5.67 9.60 4.78
C ALA A 282 4.95 10.88 5.27
N ALA A 283 4.00 11.37 4.50
CA ALA A 283 3.22 12.57 4.84
C ALA A 283 1.99 12.24 5.71
N ALA A 284 1.59 10.97 5.78
CA ALA A 284 0.38 10.50 6.46
C ALA A 284 0.56 10.35 7.98
N PHE A 285 1.80 10.33 8.49
CA PHE A 285 2.07 10.22 9.91
C PHE A 285 1.56 11.42 10.72
N GLU A 286 1.27 11.17 12.00
CA GLU A 286 0.96 12.19 13.00
C GLU A 286 2.04 13.27 13.08
N SER A 287 1.66 14.45 13.57
CA SER A 287 2.49 15.65 13.55
C SER A 287 3.87 15.48 14.22
N GLU A 288 3.97 14.65 15.25
CA GLU A 288 5.20 14.44 16.03
C GLU A 288 6.27 13.68 15.23
N ILE A 289 5.88 12.67 14.45
CA ILE A 289 6.80 11.80 13.71
C ILE A 289 6.95 12.25 12.24
N ARG A 290 6.02 13.06 11.75
CA ARG A 290 5.94 13.48 10.34
C ARG A 290 7.22 14.11 9.81
N SER A 291 7.82 15.04 10.55
CA SER A 291 9.07 15.70 10.10
C SER A 291 10.20 14.70 9.90
N MET A 292 10.37 13.79 10.86
CA MET A 292 11.37 12.72 10.78
C MET A 292 11.09 11.78 9.62
N SER A 293 9.84 11.42 9.40
CA SER A 293 9.40 10.55 8.31
C SER A 293 9.73 11.17 6.94
N LEU A 294 9.44 12.46 6.74
CA LEU A 294 9.75 13.18 5.50
C LEU A 294 11.26 13.26 5.25
N GLU A 295 12.06 13.53 6.29
CA GLU A 295 13.52 13.55 6.19
C GLU A 295 14.09 12.18 5.81
N LEU A 296 13.62 11.12 6.46
CA LEU A 296 14.01 9.73 6.13
C LEU A 296 13.63 9.38 4.68
N ALA A 297 12.44 9.76 4.21
CA ALA A 297 12.01 9.55 2.83
C ALA A 297 12.92 10.27 1.84
N PHE A 298 13.24 11.53 2.12
CA PHE A 298 14.14 12.30 1.27
C PHE A 298 15.53 11.66 1.18
N ILE A 299 16.13 11.29 2.33
CA ILE A 299 17.44 10.63 2.39
C ILE A 299 17.40 9.30 1.64
N HIS A 300 16.32 8.52 1.79
CA HIS A 300 16.13 7.25 1.09
C HIS A 300 16.09 7.45 -0.43
N LEU A 301 15.28 8.38 -0.94
CA LEU A 301 15.18 8.70 -2.37
C LEU A 301 16.49 9.23 -2.94
N LEU A 302 17.17 10.13 -2.21
CA LEU A 302 18.46 10.67 -2.65
C LEU A 302 19.54 9.58 -2.71
N SER A 303 19.59 8.70 -1.71
CA SER A 303 20.52 7.57 -1.69
C SER A 303 20.27 6.60 -2.85
N ALA A 304 19.01 6.29 -3.14
CA ALA A 304 18.63 5.49 -4.29
C ALA A 304 19.06 6.17 -5.62
N ALA A 305 18.86 7.49 -5.72
CA ALA A 305 19.25 8.27 -6.90
C ALA A 305 20.78 8.25 -7.12
N VAL A 306 21.55 8.46 -6.08
CA VAL A 306 23.04 8.42 -6.15
C VAL A 306 23.52 7.05 -6.61
N TRP A 307 22.99 5.97 -6.02
CA TRP A 307 23.37 4.61 -6.42
C TRP A 307 22.94 4.28 -7.85
N ALA A 308 21.66 4.43 -8.17
CA ALA A 308 21.11 4.06 -9.48
C ALA A 308 21.65 4.93 -10.63
N GLY A 309 21.74 6.25 -10.39
CA GLY A 309 22.29 7.18 -11.38
C GLY A 309 23.76 6.91 -11.69
N GLY A 310 24.55 6.52 -10.70
CA GLY A 310 25.96 6.15 -10.90
C GLY A 310 26.13 4.87 -11.73
N LEU A 311 25.27 3.86 -11.51
CA LEU A 311 25.25 2.66 -12.36
C LEU A 311 24.88 3.02 -13.81
N LEU A 312 23.88 3.85 -14.01
CA LEU A 312 23.49 4.33 -15.33
C LEU A 312 24.63 5.11 -16.01
N TYR A 313 25.32 5.98 -15.25
CA TYR A 313 26.46 6.76 -15.73
C TYR A 313 27.59 5.84 -16.19
N ILE A 314 27.95 4.85 -15.39
CA ILE A 314 28.99 3.85 -15.75
C ILE A 314 28.59 3.10 -17.01
N LEU A 315 27.38 2.54 -17.09
CA LEU A 315 26.91 1.76 -18.24
C LEU A 315 26.89 2.57 -19.53
N THR A 316 26.50 3.85 -19.44
CA THR A 316 26.45 4.75 -20.60
C THR A 316 27.83 4.99 -21.19
N TYR A 317 28.85 5.19 -20.36
CA TYR A 317 30.18 5.58 -20.81
C TYR A 317 31.20 4.46 -20.80
N TRP A 318 30.92 3.29 -20.20
CA TRP A 318 31.84 2.16 -20.06
C TRP A 318 32.62 1.80 -21.35
N LYS A 319 31.96 1.80 -22.50
CA LYS A 319 32.54 1.40 -23.76
C LYS A 319 33.32 2.51 -24.44
N LYS A 320 32.86 3.73 -24.34
CA LYS A 320 33.41 4.88 -25.10
C LYS A 320 34.49 5.65 -24.35
N GLN A 321 34.41 5.67 -23.01
CA GLN A 321 35.26 6.47 -22.13
C GLN A 321 35.83 5.64 -20.98
N LYS A 322 36.43 4.49 -21.29
CA LYS A 322 36.93 3.51 -20.29
C LYS A 322 37.84 4.13 -19.23
N GLU A 323 38.79 4.94 -19.67
CA GLU A 323 39.76 5.54 -18.74
C GLU A 323 39.11 6.51 -17.77
N HIS A 324 38.17 7.32 -18.24
CA HIS A 324 37.37 8.20 -17.38
C HIS A 324 36.53 7.40 -16.38
N ILE A 325 35.89 6.31 -16.82
CA ILE A 325 35.11 5.46 -15.93
C ILE A 325 36.00 4.72 -14.93
N ARG A 326 37.21 4.30 -15.28
CA ARG A 326 38.17 3.69 -14.33
C ARG A 326 38.55 4.65 -13.20
N GLN A 327 38.71 5.94 -13.49
CA GLN A 327 38.96 6.98 -12.49
C GLN A 327 37.72 7.28 -11.66
N PHE A 328 36.53 7.18 -12.24
CA PHE A 328 35.25 7.37 -11.57
C PHE A 328 34.87 6.21 -10.62
N LEU A 329 35.20 4.97 -10.98
CA LEU A 329 34.79 3.76 -10.26
C LEU A 329 35.13 3.75 -8.75
N PRO A 330 36.33 4.14 -8.28
CA PRO A 330 36.63 4.17 -6.84
C PRO A 330 35.71 5.14 -6.08
N PHE A 331 35.47 6.33 -6.65
CA PHE A 331 34.60 7.33 -6.07
C PHE A 331 33.13 6.86 -6.04
N PHE A 332 32.63 6.34 -7.16
CA PHE A 332 31.30 5.74 -7.21
C PHE A 332 31.14 4.58 -6.22
N SER A 333 32.11 3.68 -6.16
CA SER A 333 32.07 2.53 -5.26
C SER A 333 31.95 2.91 -3.78
N GLN A 334 32.60 4.00 -3.35
CA GLN A 334 32.46 4.54 -1.99
C GLN A 334 31.07 5.17 -1.79
N SER A 335 30.64 5.99 -2.74
CA SER A 335 29.32 6.64 -2.68
C SER A 335 28.18 5.61 -2.71
N ALA A 336 28.30 4.56 -3.54
CA ALA A 336 27.33 3.47 -3.60
C ALA A 336 27.26 2.70 -2.26
N LEU A 337 28.40 2.43 -1.62
CA LEU A 337 28.43 1.80 -0.31
C LEU A 337 27.67 2.64 0.75
N ILE A 338 27.97 3.95 0.80
CA ILE A 338 27.28 4.87 1.72
C ILE A 338 25.80 4.90 1.41
N SER A 339 25.42 4.99 0.13
CA SER A 339 24.01 4.99 -0.30
C SER A 339 23.29 3.71 0.14
N ILE A 340 23.90 2.53 -0.03
CA ILE A 340 23.28 1.26 0.38
C ILE A 340 23.12 1.20 1.91
N ILE A 341 24.11 1.65 2.68
CA ILE A 341 24.02 1.74 4.13
C ILE A 341 22.87 2.67 4.54
N MET A 342 22.78 3.85 3.91
CA MET A 342 21.69 4.80 4.18
C MET A 342 20.32 4.23 3.80
N LEU A 343 20.22 3.49 2.67
CA LEU A 343 19.00 2.81 2.25
C LEU A 343 18.56 1.74 3.26
N ILE A 344 19.50 0.98 3.81
CA ILE A 344 19.20 -0.03 4.83
C ILE A 344 18.73 0.66 6.11
N LEU A 345 19.47 1.66 6.61
CA LEU A 345 19.11 2.37 7.84
C LEU A 345 17.74 3.04 7.73
N THR A 346 17.53 3.84 6.70
CA THR A 346 16.24 4.53 6.50
C THR A 346 15.10 3.54 6.26
N GLY A 347 15.32 2.47 5.48
CA GLY A 347 14.32 1.45 5.22
C GLY A 347 13.96 0.64 6.46
N THR A 348 14.92 0.30 7.32
CA THR A 348 14.66 -0.39 8.59
C THR A 348 13.90 0.52 9.55
N THR A 349 14.31 1.79 9.67
CA THR A 349 13.60 2.76 10.52
C THR A 349 12.15 2.92 10.06
N TYR A 350 11.94 3.02 8.75
CA TYR A 350 10.58 3.06 8.18
C TYR A 350 9.77 1.81 8.54
N THR A 351 10.34 0.63 8.39
CA THR A 351 9.64 -0.62 8.68
C THR A 351 9.19 -0.67 10.14
N VAL A 352 10.06 -0.26 11.09
CA VAL A 352 9.74 -0.23 12.53
C VAL A 352 8.64 0.80 12.85
N ILE A 353 8.59 1.91 12.12
CA ILE A 353 7.56 2.95 12.33
C ILE A 353 6.22 2.51 11.72
N PHE A 354 6.24 1.87 10.54
CA PHE A 354 5.02 1.51 9.81
C PHE A 354 4.34 0.24 10.30
N VAL A 355 5.11 -0.71 10.83
CA VAL A 355 4.61 -2.04 11.16
C VAL A 355 4.59 -2.19 12.67
N PRO A 356 3.42 -2.19 13.32
CA PRO A 356 3.30 -2.30 14.78
C PRO A 356 3.92 -3.59 15.32
N GLN A 357 3.77 -4.70 14.59
CA GLN A 357 4.32 -6.01 14.95
C GLN A 357 5.10 -6.59 13.78
N LEU A 358 6.37 -6.98 14.01
CA LEU A 358 7.24 -7.52 12.95
C LEU A 358 6.68 -8.82 12.32
N ASP A 359 5.81 -9.50 13.02
CA ASP A 359 5.13 -10.71 12.56
C ASP A 359 4.24 -10.45 11.33
N TYR A 360 3.65 -9.25 11.25
CA TYR A 360 2.84 -8.80 10.11
C TYR A 360 3.60 -8.83 8.78
N LEU A 361 4.94 -8.73 8.81
CA LEU A 361 5.78 -8.85 7.61
C LEU A 361 5.67 -10.21 6.91
N LEU A 362 5.35 -11.27 7.66
CA LEU A 362 5.20 -12.62 7.11
C LEU A 362 3.81 -12.84 6.52
N HIS A 363 2.80 -12.12 7.03
CA HIS A 363 1.39 -12.33 6.70
C HIS A 363 0.85 -11.30 5.68
N SER A 364 1.54 -10.17 5.47
CA SER A 364 1.17 -9.19 4.44
C SER A 364 1.95 -9.40 3.13
N LEU A 365 1.30 -9.17 1.99
CA LEU A 365 1.97 -9.18 0.69
C LEU A 365 3.06 -8.08 0.60
N TRP A 366 2.80 -6.93 1.22
CA TRP A 366 3.77 -5.84 1.36
C TRP A 366 5.03 -6.31 2.09
N GLY A 367 4.89 -7.01 3.22
CA GLY A 367 5.99 -7.55 3.99
C GLY A 367 6.80 -8.61 3.22
N GLN A 368 6.14 -9.51 2.49
CA GLN A 368 6.81 -10.49 1.63
C GLN A 368 7.63 -9.82 0.52
N LEU A 369 7.12 -8.73 -0.08
CA LEU A 369 7.85 -7.92 -1.04
C LEU A 369 9.03 -7.18 -0.39
N LEU A 370 8.86 -6.71 0.85
CA LEU A 370 9.96 -6.10 1.62
C LEU A 370 11.08 -7.09 1.89
N ILE A 371 10.76 -8.32 2.31
CA ILE A 371 11.73 -9.40 2.52
C ILE A 371 12.44 -9.74 1.20
N THR A 372 11.70 -9.83 0.10
CA THR A 372 12.26 -10.05 -1.24
C THR A 372 13.21 -8.92 -1.64
N LYS A 373 12.81 -7.67 -1.41
CA LYS A 373 13.66 -6.49 -1.65
C LYS A 373 14.94 -6.55 -0.81
N LEU A 374 14.86 -6.92 0.46
CA LEU A 374 16.02 -7.07 1.34
C LEU A 374 17.00 -8.13 0.81
N ALA A 375 16.50 -9.29 0.37
CA ALA A 375 17.32 -10.33 -0.22
C ALA A 375 18.04 -9.84 -1.50
N LEU A 376 17.35 -9.07 -2.35
CA LEU A 376 17.96 -8.46 -3.54
C LEU A 376 19.02 -7.41 -3.17
N VAL A 377 18.81 -6.60 -2.13
CA VAL A 377 19.80 -5.63 -1.65
C VAL A 377 21.06 -6.33 -1.13
N ILE A 378 20.91 -7.44 -0.40
CA ILE A 378 22.04 -8.27 0.04
C ILE A 378 22.81 -8.81 -1.18
N MET A 379 22.11 -9.25 -2.23
CA MET A 379 22.73 -9.70 -3.47
C MET A 379 23.50 -8.58 -4.18
N VAL A 380 22.92 -7.37 -4.25
CA VAL A 380 23.59 -6.17 -4.77
C VAL A 380 24.86 -5.87 -3.98
N PHE A 381 24.81 -5.93 -2.66
CA PHE A 381 25.97 -5.73 -1.80
C PHE A 381 27.08 -6.74 -2.07
N ALA A 382 26.73 -8.03 -2.22
CA ALA A 382 27.67 -9.08 -2.58
C ALA A 382 28.30 -8.86 -3.97
N ILE A 383 27.51 -8.46 -4.96
CA ILE A 383 28.00 -8.13 -6.31
C ILE A 383 28.95 -6.92 -6.25
N GLY A 384 28.63 -5.89 -5.49
CA GLY A 384 29.49 -4.74 -5.28
C GLY A 384 30.86 -5.13 -4.69
N ALA A 385 30.88 -6.05 -3.73
CA ALA A 385 32.11 -6.60 -3.15
C ALA A 385 32.93 -7.40 -4.18
N ILE A 386 32.27 -8.27 -4.97
CA ILE A 386 32.89 -9.02 -6.04
C ILE A 386 33.44 -8.08 -7.13
N LEU A 387 32.71 -7.02 -7.45
CA LEU A 387 33.10 -6.01 -8.43
C LEU A 387 34.39 -5.29 -7.98
N ARG A 388 34.49 -4.90 -6.71
CA ARG A 388 35.72 -4.32 -6.11
C ARG A 388 36.91 -5.27 -6.21
N TYR A 389 36.68 -6.56 -5.89
CA TYR A 389 37.73 -7.57 -5.96
C TYR A 389 38.19 -7.82 -7.41
N THR A 390 37.26 -7.92 -8.38
CA THR A 390 37.51 -8.17 -9.78
C THR A 390 38.25 -7.00 -10.46
N MET A 391 37.93 -5.76 -10.03
CA MET A 391 38.64 -4.55 -10.49
C MET A 391 40.10 -4.57 -10.12
N LYS A 392 40.47 -5.04 -8.91
CA LYS A 392 41.89 -5.22 -8.53
C LYS A 392 42.62 -6.23 -9.43
N LYS A 393 41.91 -7.23 -9.96
CA LYS A 393 42.46 -8.26 -10.85
C LYS A 393 42.43 -7.90 -12.35
N LYS A 394 41.92 -6.72 -12.75
CA LYS A 394 41.85 -6.21 -14.14
C LYS A 394 41.13 -7.15 -15.15
N LYS A 395 40.15 -7.98 -14.72
CA LYS A 395 39.35 -8.85 -15.59
C LYS A 395 38.17 -8.09 -16.22
N GLU A 396 38.38 -7.40 -17.33
CA GLU A 396 37.40 -6.47 -17.95
C GLU A 396 36.08 -7.12 -18.37
N SER A 397 36.08 -8.34 -18.88
CA SER A 397 34.85 -9.02 -19.32
C SER A 397 33.92 -9.32 -18.14
N SER A 398 34.47 -9.74 -17.00
CA SER A 398 33.75 -10.03 -15.79
C SER A 398 33.16 -8.75 -15.16
N ILE A 399 33.91 -7.65 -15.20
CA ILE A 399 33.46 -6.34 -14.69
C ILE A 399 32.23 -5.86 -15.48
N SER A 400 32.27 -5.92 -16.82
CA SER A 400 31.13 -5.47 -17.64
C SER A 400 29.88 -6.31 -17.41
N TRP A 401 29.99 -7.61 -17.19
CA TRP A 401 28.87 -8.49 -16.91
C TRP A 401 28.26 -8.20 -15.52
N LEU A 402 29.11 -8.10 -14.49
CA LEU A 402 28.69 -7.81 -13.13
C LEU A 402 27.96 -6.48 -13.03
N MET A 403 28.45 -5.41 -13.70
CA MET A 403 27.77 -4.11 -13.70
C MET A 403 26.39 -4.15 -14.36
N LYS A 404 26.23 -4.93 -15.43
CA LYS A 404 24.94 -5.09 -16.08
C LYS A 404 23.97 -5.87 -15.19
N PHE A 405 24.48 -6.88 -14.50
CA PHE A 405 23.68 -7.68 -13.58
C PHE A 405 23.23 -6.84 -12.38
N ASP A 406 24.14 -6.05 -11.79
CA ASP A 406 23.81 -5.10 -10.72
C ASP A 406 22.74 -4.08 -11.15
N PHE A 407 22.88 -3.52 -12.37
CA PHE A 407 21.87 -2.63 -12.94
C PHE A 407 20.53 -3.32 -13.16
N SER A 408 20.51 -4.58 -13.55
CA SER A 408 19.27 -5.36 -13.72
C SER A 408 18.59 -5.58 -12.36
N LEU A 409 19.36 -5.93 -11.32
CA LEU A 409 18.82 -6.07 -9.96
C LEU A 409 18.25 -4.74 -9.44
N MET A 410 18.97 -3.64 -9.68
CA MET A 410 18.46 -2.30 -9.34
C MET A 410 17.11 -2.01 -10.01
N LEU A 411 16.94 -2.32 -11.29
CA LEU A 411 15.66 -2.13 -11.98
C LEU A 411 14.55 -2.99 -11.36
N VAL A 412 14.87 -4.24 -10.99
CA VAL A 412 13.93 -5.12 -10.30
C VAL A 412 13.52 -4.54 -8.94
N ILE A 413 14.49 -4.06 -8.15
CA ILE A 413 14.21 -3.41 -6.86
C ILE A 413 13.30 -2.18 -7.05
N LEU A 414 13.59 -1.32 -8.04
CA LEU A 414 12.74 -0.16 -8.34
C LEU A 414 11.34 -0.57 -8.80
N GLY A 415 11.21 -1.70 -9.50
CA GLY A 415 9.93 -2.30 -9.87
C GLY A 415 9.12 -2.71 -8.63
N ILE A 416 9.74 -3.46 -7.71
CA ILE A 416 9.11 -3.86 -6.44
C ILE A 416 8.66 -2.63 -5.65
N VAL A 417 9.51 -1.60 -5.53
CA VAL A 417 9.16 -0.36 -4.83
C VAL A 417 7.93 0.30 -5.45
N GLY A 418 7.84 0.37 -6.79
CA GLY A 418 6.70 0.95 -7.48
C GLY A 418 5.37 0.25 -7.14
N VAL A 419 5.40 -1.07 -6.94
CA VAL A 419 4.23 -1.86 -6.52
C VAL A 419 3.95 -1.64 -5.04
N MET A 420 4.96 -1.75 -4.16
CA MET A 420 4.81 -1.60 -2.71
C MET A 420 4.23 -0.25 -2.29
N THR A 421 4.50 0.83 -3.02
CA THR A 421 3.98 2.17 -2.71
C THR A 421 2.48 2.33 -2.90
N TYR A 422 1.80 1.30 -3.39
CA TYR A 422 0.33 1.25 -3.52
C TYR A 422 -0.31 0.25 -2.55
N MET A 423 0.47 -0.50 -1.78
CA MET A 423 -0.01 -1.57 -0.94
C MET A 423 -0.06 -1.16 0.53
N ASN A 424 -1.06 -1.64 1.25
CA ASN A 424 -1.10 -1.52 2.70
C ASN A 424 0.04 -2.35 3.32
N PRO A 425 0.85 -1.79 4.23
CA PRO A 425 1.83 -2.55 4.99
C PRO A 425 1.20 -3.54 5.98
N LEU A 426 -0.03 -3.26 6.44
CA LEU A 426 -0.75 -4.10 7.37
C LEU A 426 -1.39 -5.30 6.66
N PRO A 427 -1.50 -6.46 7.31
CA PRO A 427 -2.24 -7.59 6.79
C PRO A 427 -3.73 -7.25 6.66
N GLU A 428 -4.40 -7.81 5.66
CA GLU A 428 -5.84 -7.65 5.50
C GLU A 428 -6.58 -8.71 6.33
N ASN A 429 -7.66 -8.28 6.96
CA ASN A 429 -8.59 -9.18 7.63
C ASN A 429 -9.56 -9.79 6.61
N GLU A 430 -9.11 -10.84 5.92
CA GLU A 430 -10.00 -11.61 5.07
C GLU A 430 -11.08 -12.32 5.93
N PRO A 431 -12.35 -12.34 5.49
CA PRO A 431 -13.39 -13.10 6.16
C PRO A 431 -12.96 -14.55 6.42
N LEU A 432 -13.23 -15.03 7.62
CA LEU A 432 -13.00 -16.44 7.93
C LEU A 432 -14.13 -17.26 7.28
N GLU A 433 -13.78 -18.17 6.38
CA GLU A 433 -14.66 -19.23 5.91
C GLU A 433 -14.04 -20.59 6.31
N TRP A 434 -14.67 -21.25 7.25
CA TRP A 434 -14.22 -22.56 7.73
C TRP A 434 -15.25 -23.62 7.41
N LYS A 435 -14.90 -24.50 6.49
CA LYS A 435 -15.69 -25.69 6.13
C LYS A 435 -15.02 -26.92 6.69
N ASN A 436 -15.81 -27.79 7.26
CA ASN A 436 -15.36 -29.12 7.69
C ASN A 436 -16.49 -30.14 7.45
N GLU A 437 -16.09 -31.34 7.10
CA GLU A 437 -16.95 -32.48 6.89
C GLU A 437 -16.38 -33.63 7.71
N ASP A 438 -17.15 -34.11 8.67
CA ASP A 438 -16.89 -35.31 9.44
C ASP A 438 -17.89 -36.39 9.04
N GLN A 439 -17.75 -37.62 9.51
CA GLN A 439 -18.56 -38.79 9.07
C GLN A 439 -20.07 -38.54 9.11
N ASN A 440 -20.56 -37.72 10.06
CA ASN A 440 -21.99 -37.51 10.29
C ASN A 440 -22.45 -36.07 10.19
N ILE A 441 -21.55 -35.10 10.20
CA ILE A 441 -21.87 -33.65 10.22
C ILE A 441 -20.97 -32.90 9.26
N GLU A 442 -21.59 -32.12 8.37
CA GLU A 442 -20.94 -31.11 7.57
C GLU A 442 -21.29 -29.75 8.15
N PHE A 443 -20.29 -28.87 8.33
CA PHE A 443 -20.58 -27.51 8.73
C PHE A 443 -19.73 -26.47 7.98
N THR A 444 -20.27 -25.26 7.93
CA THR A 444 -19.56 -24.06 7.45
C THR A 444 -19.74 -22.97 8.49
N THR A 445 -18.62 -22.45 9.02
CA THR A 445 -18.58 -21.29 9.89
C THR A 445 -17.99 -20.11 9.14
N SER A 446 -18.63 -18.95 9.19
CA SER A 446 -18.17 -17.73 8.57
C SER A 446 -18.17 -16.58 9.58
N ILE A 447 -17.07 -15.82 9.63
CA ILE A 447 -16.93 -14.59 10.41
C ILE A 447 -16.49 -13.48 9.45
N SER A 448 -17.29 -12.43 9.32
CA SER A 448 -17.03 -11.34 8.37
C SER A 448 -17.42 -9.99 8.99
N PRO A 449 -16.60 -8.96 8.83
CA PRO A 449 -15.33 -8.86 8.08
C PRO A 449 -14.11 -9.48 8.79
N LYS A 450 -14.23 -10.00 10.00
CA LYS A 450 -13.17 -10.56 10.85
C LYS A 450 -12.19 -9.47 11.34
N THR A 451 -12.75 -8.36 11.77
CA THR A 451 -12.00 -7.20 12.31
C THR A 451 -12.29 -7.03 13.80
N PRO A 452 -11.47 -6.29 14.55
CA PRO A 452 -11.85 -5.87 15.88
C PRO A 452 -13.18 -5.14 15.86
N GLY A 453 -14.03 -5.43 16.86
CA GLY A 453 -15.38 -4.84 16.96
C GLY A 453 -16.45 -5.67 16.24
N TYR A 454 -17.30 -5.02 15.47
CA TYR A 454 -18.53 -5.60 14.92
C TYR A 454 -18.28 -6.59 13.78
N ASN A 455 -18.82 -7.81 13.92
CA ASN A 455 -18.72 -8.88 12.94
C ASN A 455 -20.04 -9.61 12.75
N HIS A 456 -20.20 -10.21 11.58
CA HIS A 456 -21.28 -11.13 11.24
C HIS A 456 -20.81 -12.56 11.45
N PHE A 457 -21.46 -13.29 12.33
CA PHE A 457 -21.20 -14.70 12.59
C PHE A 457 -22.30 -15.55 11.96
N LYS A 458 -21.90 -16.52 11.17
CA LYS A 458 -22.83 -17.46 10.54
C LYS A 458 -22.28 -18.87 10.67
N VAL A 459 -23.12 -19.78 11.18
CA VAL A 459 -22.85 -21.21 11.19
C VAL A 459 -23.97 -21.91 10.44
N THR A 460 -23.61 -22.77 9.50
CA THR A 460 -24.53 -23.69 8.84
C THR A 460 -24.06 -25.10 9.14
N ALA A 461 -24.90 -25.91 9.73
CA ALA A 461 -24.57 -27.29 10.08
C ALA A 461 -25.62 -28.22 9.51
N ASN A 462 -25.17 -29.28 8.83
CA ASN A 462 -25.99 -30.26 8.13
C ASN A 462 -25.66 -31.64 8.68
N SER A 463 -26.69 -32.42 9.05
CA SER A 463 -26.52 -33.84 9.35
C SER A 463 -26.44 -34.64 8.06
N LEU A 464 -25.41 -35.48 7.92
CA LEU A 464 -25.22 -36.40 6.79
C LEU A 464 -25.91 -37.75 7.03
N GLU A 465 -26.27 -38.08 8.26
CA GLU A 465 -26.89 -39.32 8.67
C GLU A 465 -28.43 -39.20 8.63
N GLU A 466 -29.12 -40.23 8.11
CA GLU A 466 -30.59 -40.26 8.09
C GLU A 466 -31.14 -40.48 9.51
N GLY A 467 -32.01 -39.56 9.96
CA GLY A 467 -32.62 -39.61 11.29
C GLY A 467 -31.87 -38.84 12.38
N LEU A 468 -30.66 -38.37 12.10
CA LEU A 468 -29.89 -37.53 13.04
C LEU A 468 -30.21 -36.07 12.77
N GLU A 469 -30.63 -35.34 13.79
CA GLU A 469 -30.92 -33.88 13.73
C GLU A 469 -29.96 -33.11 14.61
N ILE A 470 -29.72 -31.84 14.27
CA ILE A 470 -28.89 -30.90 15.06
C ILE A 470 -29.81 -30.24 16.08
N LYS A 471 -29.46 -30.41 17.35
CA LYS A 471 -30.21 -29.90 18.50
C LYS A 471 -29.70 -28.56 18.96
N ARG A 472 -28.38 -28.34 18.98
CA ARG A 472 -27.76 -27.09 19.45
C ARG A 472 -26.39 -26.87 18.77
N VAL A 473 -26.10 -25.60 18.52
CA VAL A 473 -24.78 -25.16 18.07
C VAL A 473 -24.34 -24.01 18.98
N GLU A 474 -23.13 -24.14 19.53
CA GLU A 474 -22.48 -23.11 20.33
C GLU A 474 -21.16 -22.71 19.69
N LEU A 475 -20.86 -21.44 19.69
CA LEU A 475 -19.61 -20.89 19.16
C LEU A 475 -18.93 -20.07 20.25
N PHE A 476 -17.68 -20.41 20.54
CA PHE A 476 -16.83 -19.71 21.46
C PHE A 476 -15.63 -19.13 20.74
N LEU A 477 -15.22 -17.93 21.14
CA LEU A 477 -14.03 -17.25 20.69
C LEU A 477 -13.03 -17.18 21.83
N ILE A 478 -11.87 -17.81 21.65
CA ILE A 478 -10.83 -17.96 22.66
C ILE A 478 -9.65 -17.10 22.23
N PHE A 479 -9.29 -16.10 23.03
CA PHE A 479 -8.13 -15.26 22.81
C PHE A 479 -6.86 -15.96 23.29
N ARG A 480 -5.90 -16.18 22.38
CA ARG A 480 -4.70 -17.00 22.66
C ARG A 480 -3.54 -16.20 23.23
N ASP A 481 -3.49 -14.90 22.98
CA ASP A 481 -2.37 -14.06 23.41
C ASP A 481 -2.46 -13.69 24.89
N ASN A 482 -3.66 -13.82 25.50
CA ASN A 482 -3.85 -13.67 26.93
C ASN A 482 -4.91 -14.66 27.45
N LEU A 483 -4.47 -15.70 28.13
CA LEU A 483 -5.33 -16.76 28.68
C LEU A 483 -6.12 -16.33 29.93
N GLU A 484 -5.93 -15.13 30.46
CA GLU A 484 -6.78 -14.57 31.53
C GLU A 484 -8.13 -14.08 31.00
N ILE A 485 -8.25 -13.94 29.67
CA ILE A 485 -9.52 -13.60 29.02
C ILE A 485 -10.30 -14.90 28.82
N GLU A 486 -11.44 -15.00 29.50
CA GLU A 486 -12.34 -16.14 29.38
C GLU A 486 -12.91 -16.24 27.94
N PRO A 487 -13.25 -17.46 27.47
CA PRO A 487 -13.85 -17.66 26.17
C PRO A 487 -15.15 -16.84 26.01
N ILE A 488 -15.25 -16.09 24.93
CA ILE A 488 -16.42 -15.26 24.61
C ILE A 488 -17.42 -16.15 23.86
N GLN A 489 -18.57 -16.39 24.48
CA GLN A 489 -19.66 -17.10 23.82
C GLN A 489 -20.42 -16.17 22.85
N VAL A 490 -20.60 -16.62 21.62
CA VAL A 490 -21.43 -15.94 20.63
C VAL A 490 -22.87 -16.44 20.80
N PRO A 491 -23.82 -15.60 21.25
CA PRO A 491 -25.15 -16.05 21.70
C PRO A 491 -26.09 -16.29 20.50
N PHE A 492 -26.04 -17.46 19.87
CA PHE A 492 -27.00 -17.83 18.84
C PHE A 492 -28.38 -18.07 19.45
N SER A 493 -29.43 -17.63 18.74
CA SER A 493 -30.81 -17.93 19.10
C SER A 493 -31.08 -19.43 19.02
N GLU A 494 -31.84 -19.96 19.96
CA GLU A 494 -32.28 -21.36 19.93
C GLU A 494 -33.14 -21.62 18.67
N ILE A 495 -32.87 -22.68 17.94
CA ILE A 495 -33.64 -23.12 16.79
C ILE A 495 -34.27 -24.47 17.12
N GLN A 496 -35.46 -24.74 16.54
CA GLN A 496 -36.07 -26.09 16.57
C GLN A 496 -35.11 -27.09 15.89
N GLN A 497 -35.05 -28.29 16.44
CA GLN A 497 -34.23 -29.38 15.90
C GLN A 497 -34.44 -29.53 14.39
N SER A 498 -33.37 -29.60 13.63
CA SER A 498 -33.43 -29.67 12.17
C SER A 498 -32.24 -30.44 11.61
N LYS A 499 -32.47 -31.10 10.49
CA LYS A 499 -31.42 -31.76 9.70
C LYS A 499 -30.43 -30.72 9.15
N ASN A 500 -30.93 -29.50 8.81
CA ASN A 500 -30.16 -28.38 8.29
C ASN A 500 -30.39 -27.18 9.19
N ALA A 501 -29.44 -26.86 10.05
CA ALA A 501 -29.52 -25.76 10.98
C ALA A 501 -28.66 -24.58 10.51
N GLN A 502 -29.24 -23.37 10.50
CA GLN A 502 -28.51 -22.16 10.18
C GLN A 502 -28.65 -21.14 11.31
N PHE A 503 -27.52 -20.70 11.83
CA PHE A 503 -27.40 -19.73 12.89
C PHE A 503 -26.73 -18.48 12.36
N LYS A 504 -27.26 -17.32 12.72
CA LYS A 504 -26.69 -16.02 12.34
C LYS A 504 -26.84 -15.05 13.49
N ILE A 505 -25.78 -14.35 13.80
CA ILE A 505 -25.79 -13.24 14.74
C ILE A 505 -24.76 -12.21 14.33
N ASN A 506 -24.97 -11.01 14.73
CA ASN A 506 -24.04 -9.90 14.53
C ASN A 506 -23.72 -9.30 15.89
N GLY A 507 -22.47 -8.84 16.05
CA GLY A 507 -22.05 -8.22 17.29
C GLY A 507 -20.53 -8.06 17.40
N SER A 508 -20.12 -7.36 18.46
CA SER A 508 -18.71 -7.05 18.73
C SER A 508 -18.07 -8.12 19.61
N TYR A 509 -18.08 -9.38 19.17
CA TYR A 509 -17.53 -10.53 19.90
C TYR A 509 -16.04 -10.74 19.66
N LEU A 510 -15.42 -9.99 18.73
CA LEU A 510 -13.96 -9.91 18.52
C LEU A 510 -13.49 -8.51 18.96
N PRO A 511 -13.27 -8.25 20.25
CA PRO A 511 -13.02 -6.89 20.74
C PRO A 511 -11.61 -6.35 20.47
N ILE A 512 -10.62 -7.22 20.22
CA ILE A 512 -9.20 -6.87 20.13
C ILE A 512 -8.48 -7.65 19.03
N GLU A 513 -7.39 -7.08 18.53
CA GLU A 513 -6.46 -7.74 17.60
C GLU A 513 -5.68 -8.85 18.30
N GLY A 514 -5.20 -9.83 17.52
CA GLY A 514 -4.33 -10.91 18.00
C GLY A 514 -4.74 -12.30 17.54
N ASN A 515 -4.20 -13.32 18.20
CA ASN A 515 -4.42 -14.72 17.89
C ASN A 515 -5.68 -15.25 18.60
N TRP A 516 -6.60 -15.78 17.81
CA TRP A 516 -7.87 -16.31 18.26
C TRP A 516 -8.05 -17.77 17.85
N THR A 517 -8.81 -18.52 18.63
CA THR A 517 -9.37 -19.82 18.25
C THR A 517 -10.88 -19.73 18.28
N VAL A 518 -11.54 -20.10 17.19
CA VAL A 518 -12.96 -20.39 17.20
C VAL A 518 -13.17 -21.86 17.59
N GLU A 519 -13.96 -22.08 18.62
CA GLU A 519 -14.41 -23.40 19.06
C GLU A 519 -15.88 -23.52 18.72
N LEU A 520 -16.23 -24.51 17.92
CA LEU A 520 -17.59 -24.82 17.51
C LEU A 520 -18.02 -26.13 18.18
N ARG A 521 -19.09 -26.08 18.96
CA ARG A 521 -19.72 -27.25 19.58
C ARG A 521 -21.05 -27.53 18.90
N ILE A 522 -21.24 -28.73 18.46
CA ILE A 522 -22.47 -29.21 17.81
C ILE A 522 -23.02 -30.38 18.60
N LEU A 523 -24.23 -30.21 19.13
CA LEU A 523 -24.98 -31.27 19.84
C LEU A 523 -26.04 -31.84 18.90
N ASP A 524 -26.04 -33.16 18.74
CA ASP A 524 -27.05 -33.87 17.92
C ASP A 524 -28.27 -34.30 18.75
N SER A 525 -29.26 -34.90 18.08
CA SER A 525 -30.49 -35.39 18.70
C SER A 525 -30.30 -36.61 19.60
N GLU A 526 -29.14 -37.28 19.53
CA GLU A 526 -28.76 -38.39 20.39
C GLU A 526 -27.94 -37.97 21.61
N ASP A 527 -27.84 -36.65 21.84
CA ASP A 527 -27.04 -36.01 22.89
C ASP A 527 -25.51 -36.24 22.77
N ASN A 528 -25.00 -36.55 21.56
CA ASN A 528 -23.57 -36.56 21.30
C ASN A 528 -23.08 -35.16 20.97
N GLU A 529 -22.07 -34.70 21.71
CA GLU A 529 -21.43 -33.40 21.48
C GLU A 529 -20.13 -33.59 20.69
N LYS A 530 -19.98 -32.85 19.58
CA LYS A 530 -18.75 -32.77 18.80
C LYS A 530 -18.17 -31.37 18.90
N VAL A 531 -16.86 -31.29 19.18
CA VAL A 531 -16.12 -30.04 19.37
C VAL A 531 -15.05 -29.90 18.29
N TYR A 532 -15.07 -28.77 17.59
CA TYR A 532 -14.13 -28.45 16.52
C TYR A 532 -13.40 -27.14 16.83
N HIS A 533 -12.14 -27.03 16.42
CA HIS A 533 -11.30 -25.85 16.66
C HIS A 533 -10.67 -25.37 15.38
N LYS A 534 -10.57 -24.04 15.22
CA LYS A 534 -9.87 -23.39 14.13
C LYS A 534 -9.18 -22.13 14.62
N ASP A 535 -7.85 -22.11 14.47
CA ASP A 535 -7.07 -20.91 14.78
C ASP A 535 -7.15 -19.90 13.63
N PHE A 536 -7.21 -18.61 13.99
CA PHE A 536 -7.19 -17.50 13.06
C PHE A 536 -6.58 -16.26 13.74
N ILE A 537 -6.19 -15.27 12.93
CA ILE A 537 -5.63 -14.02 13.43
C ILE A 537 -6.55 -12.87 13.02
N VAL A 538 -6.76 -11.94 13.94
CA VAL A 538 -7.39 -10.64 13.74
C VAL A 538 -6.29 -9.60 13.78
N TYR A 539 -6.14 -8.83 12.70
CA TYR A 539 -5.12 -7.80 12.56
C TYR A 539 -5.68 -6.42 12.82
#